data_8f6164f91df1487f0072916c136cced0
#
_entry.id   8f6164f91df1487f0072916c136cced0
#
_cell.length_a   1.000
_cell.length_b   1.000
_cell.length_c   1.000
_cell.angle_alpha   90.00
_cell.angle_beta   90.00
_cell.angle_gamma   90.00
#
_symmetry.space_group_name_H-M   'P 1'
#
loop_
_entity.id
_entity.type
_entity.pdbx_description
1 polymer ?
#
loop_
_entity_poly.entity_id
_entity_poly.type
_entity_poly.pdbx_seq_one_letter_code
_entity_poly.pdbx_strand_id
1 'polypeptide(L)'
;MRIFLQHKIFIGYFLLMAIIGSMVAIVLHERNRVQKIEDESITIFQTQHDINTAHRYVTALVTYGESVLVWDNEDTLAYRKRRVQTDSILQVLRVKCGDFIRSVQIDSLRTLLAAKEEHLFQIMEASRKQRQTDSLLFNQKPTVITHTTIKN
;
A
#
# COMPACT_ATOMS: atom_id res chain seq x y z
N MET A 1 19.47 76.55 19.10
CA MET A 1 18.39 75.67 19.65
C MET A 1 17.59 74.88 18.58
N ARG A 2 17.41 75.36 17.38
CA ARG A 2 16.61 74.68 16.30
C ARG A 2 17.24 73.38 15.79
N ILE A 3 18.52 73.25 15.69
CA ILE A 3 19.23 72.06 15.17
C ILE A 3 19.06 70.83 16.11
N PHE A 4 19.02 71.05 17.42
CA PHE A 4 18.81 69.99 18.40
C PHE A 4 17.41 69.34 18.33
N LEU A 5 16.40 70.11 17.98
CA LEU A 5 15.02 69.64 17.86
C LEU A 5 14.86 68.77 16.60
N GLN A 6 15.46 69.18 15.49
CA GLN A 6 15.44 68.41 14.23
C GLN A 6 16.11 67.07 14.36
N HIS A 7 17.23 66.96 15.05
CA HIS A 7 17.93 65.70 15.32
C HIS A 7 17.11 64.73 16.16
N LYS A 8 16.40 65.22 17.17
CA LYS A 8 15.51 64.39 18.02
C LYS A 8 14.34 63.83 17.22
N ILE A 9 13.74 64.58 16.33
CA ILE A 9 12.66 64.13 15.47
C ILE A 9 13.17 63.08 14.46
N PHE A 10 14.35 63.29 13.89
CA PHE A 10 14.93 62.37 12.93
C PHE A 10 15.29 61.02 13.57
N ILE A 11 15.85 61.04 14.78
CA ILE A 11 16.17 59.85 15.56
C ILE A 11 14.91 59.08 15.91
N GLY A 12 13.83 59.77 16.34
CA GLY A 12 12.53 59.15 16.60
C GLY A 12 11.92 58.45 15.38
N TYR A 13 12.04 59.10 14.23
CA TYR A 13 11.52 58.55 12.97
C TYR A 13 12.32 57.32 12.51
N PHE A 14 13.66 57.38 12.67
CA PHE A 14 14.54 56.28 12.34
C PHE A 14 14.28 55.04 13.26
N LEU A 15 14.05 55.29 14.54
CA LEU A 15 13.75 54.25 15.51
C LEU A 15 12.36 53.60 15.19
N LEU A 16 11.38 54.41 14.81
CA LEU A 16 10.07 53.90 14.38
C LEU A 16 10.19 53.00 13.14
N MET A 17 10.96 53.44 12.14
CA MET A 17 11.21 52.68 10.91
C MET A 17 11.95 51.37 11.19
N ALA A 18 12.89 51.37 12.13
CA ALA A 18 13.62 50.15 12.55
C ALA A 18 12.69 49.17 13.22
N ILE A 19 11.75 49.61 14.06
CA ILE A 19 10.76 48.76 14.72
C ILE A 19 9.81 48.15 13.67
N ILE A 20 9.28 48.93 12.75
CA ILE A 20 8.41 48.42 11.69
C ILE A 20 9.15 47.44 10.79
N GLY A 21 10.38 47.76 10.39
CA GLY A 21 11.23 46.89 9.59
C GLY A 21 11.52 45.55 10.27
N SER A 22 11.83 45.57 11.58
CA SER A 22 12.02 44.34 12.35
C SER A 22 10.76 43.48 12.46
N MET A 23 9.61 44.10 12.64
CA MET A 23 8.33 43.43 12.70
C MET A 23 7.98 42.73 11.37
N VAL A 24 8.19 43.41 10.27
CA VAL A 24 8.01 42.84 8.92
C VAL A 24 8.96 41.68 8.67
N ALA A 25 10.24 41.83 9.05
CA ALA A 25 11.23 40.76 8.92
C ALA A 25 10.86 39.51 9.71
N ILE A 26 10.36 39.66 10.94
CA ILE A 26 9.89 38.55 11.78
C ILE A 26 8.69 37.85 11.12
N VAL A 27 7.71 38.60 10.66
CA VAL A 27 6.52 38.04 10.00
C VAL A 27 6.89 37.26 8.73
N LEU A 28 7.79 37.78 7.92
CA LEU A 28 8.27 37.08 6.71
C LEU A 28 9.05 35.81 7.05
N HIS A 29 9.86 35.87 8.08
CA HIS A 29 10.63 34.70 8.56
C HIS A 29 9.70 33.58 9.08
N GLU A 30 8.72 33.92 9.91
CA GLU A 30 7.72 32.99 10.42
C GLU A 30 6.86 32.39 9.30
N ARG A 31 6.45 33.21 8.33
CA ARG A 31 5.68 32.74 7.17
C ARG A 31 6.44 31.67 6.37
N ASN A 32 7.71 31.90 6.10
CA ASN A 32 8.56 30.92 5.39
C ASN A 32 8.73 29.63 6.19
N ARG A 33 8.81 29.73 7.52
CA ARG A 33 8.91 28.57 8.41
C ARG A 33 7.62 27.75 8.43
N VAL A 34 6.46 28.42 8.50
CA VAL A 34 5.15 27.77 8.48
C VAL A 34 4.92 27.05 7.15
N GLN A 35 5.24 27.68 6.01
CA GLN A 35 5.14 27.04 4.70
C GLN A 35 5.99 25.78 4.62
N LYS A 36 7.21 25.77 5.13
CA LYS A 36 8.06 24.59 5.14
C LYS A 36 7.47 23.44 5.97
N ILE A 37 6.90 23.74 7.14
CA ILE A 37 6.24 22.76 8.00
C ILE A 37 5.00 22.21 7.31
N GLU A 38 4.25 23.05 6.59
CA GLU A 38 3.05 22.64 5.86
C GLU A 38 3.39 21.70 4.71
N ASP A 39 4.43 21.98 3.92
CA ASP A 39 4.92 21.12 2.85
C ASP A 39 5.42 19.75 3.38
N GLU A 40 6.15 19.76 4.49
CA GLU A 40 6.61 18.54 5.17
C GLU A 40 5.41 17.71 5.68
N SER A 41 4.40 18.36 6.25
CA SER A 41 3.17 17.72 6.73
C SER A 41 2.38 17.07 5.60
N ILE A 42 2.21 17.76 4.47
CA ILE A 42 1.54 17.22 3.30
C ILE A 42 2.27 15.98 2.77
N THR A 43 3.59 16.02 2.71
CA THR A 43 4.41 14.88 2.26
C THR A 43 4.24 13.67 3.18
N ILE A 44 4.23 13.86 4.49
CA ILE A 44 3.99 12.81 5.49
C ILE A 44 2.60 12.22 5.31
N PHE A 45 1.56 13.04 5.15
CA PHE A 45 0.19 12.59 4.93
C PHE A 45 0.04 11.75 3.66
N GLN A 46 0.64 12.19 2.57
CA GLN A 46 0.64 11.45 1.30
C GLN A 46 1.35 10.12 1.43
N THR A 47 2.51 10.10 2.08
CA THR A 47 3.27 8.87 2.34
C THR A 47 2.46 7.88 3.17
N GLN A 48 1.80 8.35 4.23
CA GLN A 48 0.95 7.52 5.08
C GLN A 48 -0.25 6.96 4.29
N HIS A 49 -0.86 7.77 3.42
CA HIS A 49 -1.94 7.32 2.54
C HIS A 49 -1.46 6.23 1.57
N ASP A 50 -0.31 6.41 0.94
CA ASP A 50 0.27 5.45 0.01
C ASP A 50 0.62 4.12 0.71
N ILE A 51 1.18 4.17 1.92
CA ILE A 51 1.45 2.99 2.76
C ILE A 51 0.16 2.26 3.12
N ASN A 52 -0.87 2.97 3.58
CA ASN A 52 -2.16 2.37 3.93
C ASN A 52 -2.84 1.73 2.71
N THR A 53 -2.71 2.36 1.55
CA THR A 53 -3.22 1.82 0.29
C THR A 53 -2.49 0.52 -0.06
N ALA A 54 -1.16 0.50 -0.03
CA ALA A 54 -0.37 -0.72 -0.25
C ALA A 54 -0.74 -1.83 0.74
N HIS A 55 -0.89 -1.50 2.02
CA HIS A 55 -1.32 -2.45 3.05
C HIS A 55 -2.68 -3.08 2.73
N ARG A 56 -3.66 -2.29 2.32
CA ARG A 56 -4.99 -2.78 1.93
C ARG A 56 -4.92 -3.74 0.73
N TYR A 57 -4.12 -3.42 -0.28
CA TYR A 57 -3.97 -4.30 -1.45
C TYR A 57 -3.27 -5.61 -1.11
N VAL A 58 -2.21 -5.57 -0.29
CA VAL A 58 -1.52 -6.77 0.18
C VAL A 58 -2.46 -7.64 1.02
N THR A 59 -3.19 -7.05 1.97
CA THR A 59 -4.14 -7.77 2.81
C THR A 59 -5.25 -8.40 1.98
N ALA A 60 -5.85 -7.66 1.06
CA ALA A 60 -6.89 -8.18 0.17
C ALA A 60 -6.39 -9.34 -0.71
N LEU A 61 -5.15 -9.27 -1.20
CA LEU A 61 -4.53 -10.34 -1.97
C LEU A 61 -4.28 -11.59 -1.11
N VAL A 62 -3.79 -11.40 0.12
CA VAL A 62 -3.53 -12.51 1.06
C VAL A 62 -4.83 -13.21 1.44
N THR A 63 -5.86 -12.45 1.81
CA THR A 63 -7.17 -12.99 2.19
C THR A 63 -7.85 -13.71 1.01
N TYR A 64 -7.75 -13.16 -0.20
CA TYR A 64 -8.28 -13.85 -1.38
C TYR A 64 -7.60 -15.21 -1.62
N GLY A 65 -6.29 -15.30 -1.35
CA GLY A 65 -5.53 -16.54 -1.46
C GLY A 65 -5.94 -17.64 -0.47
N GLU A 66 -6.62 -17.31 0.63
CA GLU A 66 -7.06 -18.29 1.63
C GLU A 66 -8.14 -19.24 1.10
N SER A 67 -8.90 -18.83 0.09
CA SER A 67 -9.94 -19.65 -0.54
C SER A 67 -9.45 -20.53 -1.71
N VAL A 68 -8.13 -20.68 -1.89
CA VAL A 68 -7.49 -21.32 -3.07
C VAL A 68 -8.01 -22.75 -3.36
N LEU A 69 -8.47 -23.49 -2.35
CA LEU A 69 -8.95 -24.85 -2.49
C LEU A 69 -10.26 -24.96 -3.32
N VAL A 70 -11.04 -23.87 -3.37
CA VAL A 70 -12.32 -23.82 -4.08
C VAL A 70 -12.24 -22.99 -5.37
N TRP A 71 -11.07 -22.47 -5.73
CA TRP A 71 -10.89 -21.64 -6.90
C TRP A 71 -11.21 -22.38 -8.20
N ASP A 72 -11.88 -21.66 -9.08
CA ASP A 72 -12.01 -22.00 -10.48
C ASP A 72 -11.00 -21.25 -11.37
N ASN A 73 -11.22 -21.28 -12.68
CA ASN A 73 -10.35 -20.57 -13.62
C ASN A 73 -10.55 -19.04 -13.56
N GLU A 74 -11.75 -18.57 -13.25
CA GLU A 74 -12.07 -17.15 -13.10
C GLU A 74 -11.43 -16.58 -11.85
N ASP A 75 -11.48 -17.31 -10.74
CA ASP A 75 -10.79 -16.95 -9.48
C ASP A 75 -9.29 -16.84 -9.67
N THR A 76 -8.70 -17.75 -10.43
CA THR A 76 -7.27 -17.72 -10.76
C THR A 76 -6.88 -16.47 -11.54
N LEU A 77 -7.71 -16.06 -12.51
CA LEU A 77 -7.50 -14.84 -13.28
C LEU A 77 -7.68 -13.59 -12.40
N ALA A 78 -8.69 -13.59 -11.54
CA ALA A 78 -8.94 -12.52 -10.59
C ALA A 78 -7.76 -12.35 -9.62
N TYR A 79 -7.20 -13.45 -9.10
CA TYR A 79 -6.01 -13.41 -8.25
C TYR A 79 -4.81 -12.81 -8.97
N ARG A 80 -4.50 -13.27 -10.20
CA ARG A 80 -3.40 -12.73 -11.00
C ARG A 80 -3.55 -11.24 -11.27
N LYS A 81 -4.75 -10.77 -11.58
CA LYS A 81 -5.03 -9.34 -11.77
C LYS A 81 -4.74 -8.54 -10.50
N ARG A 82 -5.21 -9.02 -9.34
CA ARG A 82 -4.93 -8.40 -8.04
C ARG A 82 -3.45 -8.41 -7.70
N ARG A 83 -2.74 -9.51 -8.04
CA ARG A 83 -1.29 -9.62 -7.82
C ARG A 83 -0.51 -8.57 -8.60
N VAL A 84 -0.82 -8.37 -9.88
CA VAL A 84 -0.20 -7.34 -10.73
C VAL A 84 -0.49 -5.94 -10.19
N GLN A 85 -1.72 -5.66 -9.77
CA GLN A 85 -2.08 -4.37 -9.16
C GLN A 85 -1.30 -4.13 -7.86
N THR A 86 -1.21 -5.13 -7.00
CA THR A 86 -0.45 -5.04 -5.74
C THR A 86 1.03 -4.78 -6.02
N ASP A 87 1.63 -5.49 -6.97
CA ASP A 87 3.03 -5.31 -7.35
C ASP A 87 3.30 -3.90 -7.89
N SER A 88 2.41 -3.37 -8.72
CA SER A 88 2.48 -2.00 -9.24
C SER A 88 2.47 -0.96 -8.11
N ILE A 89 1.58 -1.12 -7.12
CA ILE A 89 1.50 -0.20 -5.98
C ILE A 89 2.75 -0.29 -5.11
N LEU A 90 3.27 -1.49 -4.87
CA LEU A 90 4.52 -1.69 -4.12
C LEU A 90 5.71 -1.06 -4.86
N GLN A 91 5.74 -1.13 -6.19
CA GLN A 91 6.79 -0.48 -6.99
C GLN A 91 6.71 1.06 -6.90
N VAL A 92 5.50 1.63 -6.94
CA VAL A 92 5.30 3.07 -6.74
C VAL A 92 5.75 3.48 -5.32
N LEU A 93 5.38 2.71 -4.31
CA LEU A 93 5.77 2.95 -2.92
C LEU A 93 7.30 2.89 -2.75
N ARG A 94 7.97 1.94 -3.39
CA ARG A 94 9.43 1.81 -3.39
C ARG A 94 10.14 3.07 -3.89
N VAL A 95 9.58 3.72 -4.93
CA VAL A 95 10.17 4.92 -5.52
C VAL A 95 9.85 6.16 -4.71
N LYS A 96 8.58 6.33 -4.29
CA LYS A 96 8.12 7.55 -3.60
C LYS A 96 8.55 7.63 -2.14
N CYS A 97 8.60 6.50 -1.46
CA CYS A 97 8.80 6.47 -0.01
C CYS A 97 10.20 5.98 0.39
N GLY A 98 11.18 6.08 -0.51
CA GLY A 98 12.56 5.64 -0.29
C GLY A 98 13.24 6.25 0.94
N ASP A 99 12.82 7.46 1.34
CA ASP A 99 13.32 8.14 2.54
C ASP A 99 12.72 7.59 3.84
N PHE A 100 11.53 6.97 3.78
CA PHE A 100 10.79 6.46 4.93
C PHE A 100 10.82 4.93 5.05
N ILE A 101 10.89 4.23 3.92
CA ILE A 101 10.87 2.76 3.87
C ILE A 101 12.09 2.28 3.08
N ARG A 102 12.88 1.38 3.68
CA ARG A 102 14.01 0.80 2.96
C ARG A 102 13.50 -0.02 1.77
N SER A 103 14.06 0.24 0.59
CA SER A 103 13.72 -0.50 -0.63
C SER A 103 13.82 -2.02 -0.48
N VAL A 104 14.79 -2.49 0.33
CA VAL A 104 14.99 -3.91 0.66
C VAL A 104 13.75 -4.52 1.33
N GLN A 105 13.02 -3.78 2.16
CA GLN A 105 11.80 -4.30 2.82
C GLN A 105 10.68 -4.52 1.81
N ILE A 106 10.53 -3.59 0.85
CA ILE A 106 9.54 -3.73 -0.23
C ILE A 106 9.93 -4.89 -1.16
N ASP A 107 11.20 -5.00 -1.51
CA ASP A 107 11.71 -6.09 -2.34
C ASP A 107 11.51 -7.45 -1.67
N SER A 108 11.77 -7.54 -0.35
CA SER A 108 11.49 -8.76 0.44
C SER A 108 10.00 -9.10 0.45
N LEU A 109 9.12 -8.11 0.62
CA LEU A 109 7.67 -8.33 0.58
C LEU A 109 7.22 -8.84 -0.79
N ARG A 110 7.74 -8.27 -1.87
CA ARG A 110 7.45 -8.71 -3.25
C ARG A 110 7.90 -10.16 -3.49
N THR A 111 9.07 -10.52 -2.98
CA THR A 111 9.60 -11.89 -3.05
C THR A 111 8.73 -12.88 -2.27
N LEU A 112 8.29 -12.50 -1.05
CA LEU A 112 7.39 -13.32 -0.24
C LEU A 112 6.03 -13.51 -0.92
N LEU A 113 5.48 -12.46 -1.54
CA LEU A 113 4.23 -12.56 -2.29
C LEU A 113 4.37 -13.48 -3.51
N ALA A 114 5.50 -13.44 -4.22
CA ALA A 114 5.77 -14.33 -5.34
C ALA A 114 5.91 -15.80 -4.88
N ALA A 115 6.61 -16.06 -3.79
CA ALA A 115 6.72 -17.40 -3.20
C ALA A 115 5.33 -17.92 -2.74
N LYS A 116 4.52 -17.05 -2.11
CA LYS A 116 3.15 -17.42 -1.73
C LYS A 116 2.30 -17.75 -2.95
N GLU A 117 2.37 -16.98 -4.01
CA GLU A 117 1.65 -17.24 -5.27
C GLU A 117 1.98 -18.63 -5.83
N GLU A 118 3.26 -18.99 -5.88
CA GLU A 118 3.72 -20.30 -6.33
C GLU A 118 3.12 -21.42 -5.48
N HIS A 119 3.16 -21.29 -4.16
CA HIS A 119 2.55 -22.26 -3.24
C HIS A 119 1.05 -22.39 -3.44
N LEU A 120 0.32 -21.29 -3.64
CA LEU A 120 -1.11 -21.33 -3.90
C LEU A 120 -1.45 -22.09 -5.18
N PHE A 121 -0.69 -21.91 -6.25
CA PHE A 121 -0.89 -22.65 -7.49
C PHE A 121 -0.56 -24.14 -7.35
N GLN A 122 0.47 -24.49 -6.58
CA GLN A 122 0.79 -25.90 -6.28
C GLN A 122 -0.36 -26.56 -5.51
N ILE A 123 -0.91 -25.91 -4.48
CA ILE A 123 -2.05 -26.39 -3.70
C ILE A 123 -3.29 -26.56 -4.60
N MET A 124 -3.57 -25.58 -5.44
CA MET A 124 -4.70 -25.64 -6.38
C MET A 124 -4.56 -26.81 -7.36
N GLU A 125 -3.38 -27.01 -7.92
CA GLU A 125 -3.10 -28.10 -8.84
C GLU A 125 -3.24 -29.48 -8.16
N ALA A 126 -2.69 -29.62 -6.96
CA ALA A 126 -2.84 -30.84 -6.16
C ALA A 126 -4.32 -31.13 -5.85
N SER A 127 -5.10 -30.12 -5.43
CA SER A 127 -6.55 -30.25 -5.17
C SER A 127 -7.33 -30.65 -6.43
N ARG A 128 -6.99 -30.08 -7.60
CA ARG A 128 -7.62 -30.47 -8.88
C ARG A 128 -7.34 -31.93 -9.26
N LYS A 129 -6.07 -32.36 -9.13
CA LYS A 129 -5.68 -33.75 -9.39
C LYS A 129 -6.42 -34.73 -8.48
N GLN A 130 -6.54 -34.42 -7.19
CA GLN A 130 -7.26 -35.24 -6.24
C GLN A 130 -8.73 -35.37 -6.61
N ARG A 131 -9.43 -34.27 -6.88
CA ARG A 131 -10.84 -34.27 -7.31
C ARG A 131 -11.06 -35.08 -8.59
N GLN A 132 -10.13 -35.03 -9.53
CA GLN A 132 -10.19 -35.79 -10.77
C GLN A 132 -10.03 -37.28 -10.52
N THR A 133 -9.12 -37.68 -9.63
CA THR A 133 -8.91 -39.07 -9.22
C THR A 133 -10.13 -39.63 -8.49
N ASP A 134 -10.71 -38.86 -7.55
CA ASP A 134 -11.91 -39.26 -6.82
C ASP A 134 -13.12 -39.44 -7.75
N SER A 135 -13.27 -38.54 -8.74
CA SER A 135 -14.32 -38.66 -9.77
C SER A 135 -14.15 -39.92 -10.61
N LEU A 136 -12.94 -40.31 -10.99
CA LEU A 136 -12.67 -41.53 -11.75
C LEU A 136 -12.97 -42.79 -10.92
N LEU A 137 -12.60 -42.79 -9.63
CA LEU A 137 -12.89 -43.90 -8.72
C LEU A 137 -14.39 -44.08 -8.46
N PHE A 138 -15.12 -42.96 -8.37
CA PHE A 138 -16.57 -43.01 -8.18
C PHE A 138 -17.30 -43.57 -9.43
N ASN A 139 -16.82 -43.24 -10.62
CA ASN A 139 -17.38 -43.76 -11.88
C ASN A 139 -16.98 -45.19 -12.17
N GLN A 140 -15.93 -45.75 -11.52
CA GLN A 140 -15.50 -47.14 -11.66
C GLN A 140 -16.16 -48.10 -10.65
N LYS A 141 -17.03 -47.64 -9.75
CA LYS A 141 -17.73 -48.54 -8.83
C LYS A 141 -18.70 -49.39 -9.65
N PRO A 142 -18.45 -50.70 -9.86
CA PRO A 142 -19.36 -51.57 -10.58
C PRO A 142 -20.65 -51.65 -9.79
N THR A 143 -21.76 -51.38 -10.44
CA THR A 143 -23.09 -51.69 -9.93
C THR A 143 -23.18 -53.21 -9.85
N VAL A 144 -22.85 -53.81 -8.70
CA VAL A 144 -23.12 -55.21 -8.41
C VAL A 144 -24.64 -55.33 -8.24
N ILE A 145 -25.34 -55.58 -9.34
CA ILE A 145 -26.74 -55.99 -9.31
C ILE A 145 -26.75 -57.41 -8.85
N THR A 146 -26.96 -57.66 -7.56
CA THR A 146 -27.25 -58.96 -7.02
C THR A 146 -28.66 -59.34 -7.45
N HIS A 147 -28.77 -60.02 -8.60
CA HIS A 147 -29.98 -60.77 -8.92
C HIS A 147 -30.04 -61.98 -7.99
N THR A 148 -30.74 -61.82 -6.88
CA THR A 148 -31.17 -62.96 -6.06
C THR A 148 -32.36 -63.58 -6.78
N THR A 149 -32.11 -64.60 -7.59
CA THR A 149 -33.17 -65.47 -8.14
C THR A 149 -33.65 -66.35 -6.99
N ILE A 150 -34.82 -66.05 -6.45
CA ILE A 150 -35.57 -66.95 -5.58
C ILE A 150 -36.23 -67.95 -6.51
N LYS A 151 -35.69 -69.22 -6.50
CA LYS A 151 -36.40 -70.37 -7.03
C LYS A 151 -37.26 -71.02 -5.92
N ASN A 152 -38.51 -71.04 -6.11
CA ASN A 152 -39.44 -71.96 -5.43
C ASN A 152 -39.30 -73.41 -5.88
#